data_1981638ff65f745115848e7be865b655
#
_entry.id   1981638ff65f745115848e7be865b655
#
_cell.length_a   1.000
_cell.length_b   1.000
_cell.length_c   1.000
_cell.angle_alpha   90.00
_cell.angle_beta   90.00
_cell.angle_gamma   90.00
#
_symmetry.space_group_name_H-M   'P 1'
#
loop_
_entity.id
_entity.type
_entity.pdbx_description
1 polymer ?
#
loop_
_entity_poly.entity_id
_entity_poly.type
_entity_poly.pdbx_seq_one_letter_code
_entity_poly.pdbx_strand_id
1 'polypeptide(L)'
;MKKNLFLALCLCAIYIGFTACENKSKDVTPPVIDDASFLPADCDIYYLGDTIKVYFVCSDNTELGNYNIEIHNNFDHHTHSTSASDCGNEGEHHDEEYTEHDHEHTPAEGAWVYNQDFPIARGLKGDTVDVNIPVPVEATDGDYHFMLRLTDRAGWQTIKAVAIHLHEQGE
;
A
#
# COMPACT_ATOMS: atom_id res chain seq x y z
N MET A 1 60.19 -26.11 24.14
CA MET A 1 58.83 -25.97 24.73
C MET A 1 58.08 -24.68 24.30
N LYS A 2 58.74 -23.56 23.95
CA LYS A 2 58.04 -22.31 23.56
C LYS A 2 57.46 -22.30 22.14
N LYS A 3 57.99 -23.08 21.19
CA LYS A 3 57.51 -23.16 19.80
C LYS A 3 56.19 -23.90 19.65
N ASN A 4 55.89 -24.88 20.49
CA ASN A 4 54.65 -25.65 20.41
C ASN A 4 53.47 -24.95 21.04
N LEU A 5 53.73 -24.00 21.96
CA LEU A 5 52.68 -23.20 22.58
C LEU A 5 52.12 -22.15 21.60
N PHE A 6 52.98 -21.60 20.73
CA PHE A 6 52.54 -20.63 19.70
C PHE A 6 51.72 -21.28 18.60
N LEU A 7 52.02 -22.54 18.24
CA LEU A 7 51.25 -23.26 17.22
C LEU A 7 49.85 -23.64 17.74
N ALA A 8 49.74 -23.97 19.03
CA ALA A 8 48.45 -24.27 19.66
C ALA A 8 47.55 -23.03 19.79
N LEU A 9 48.10 -21.82 20.05
CA LEU A 9 47.35 -20.57 20.09
C LEU A 9 46.86 -20.16 18.70
N CYS A 10 47.62 -20.34 17.64
CA CYS A 10 47.21 -20.04 16.27
C CYS A 10 46.09 -20.97 15.77
N LEU A 11 46.08 -22.23 16.17
CA LEU A 11 45.04 -23.19 15.82
C LEU A 11 43.72 -22.89 16.52
N CYS A 12 43.73 -22.38 17.76
CA CYS A 12 42.51 -21.93 18.44
C CYS A 12 41.88 -20.65 17.83
N ALA A 13 42.69 -19.75 17.28
CA ALA A 13 42.18 -18.51 16.66
C ALA A 13 41.45 -18.76 15.33
N ILE A 14 41.70 -19.87 14.65
CA ILE A 14 41.04 -20.20 13.36
C ILE A 14 39.65 -20.84 13.60
N TYR A 15 39.37 -21.37 14.79
CA TYR A 15 38.09 -22.03 15.11
C TYR A 15 36.96 -21.05 15.52
N ILE A 16 37.28 -19.78 15.80
CA ILE A 16 36.29 -18.79 16.25
C ILE A 16 35.61 -18.10 15.06
N GLY A 17 36.05 -18.30 13.82
CA GLY A 17 35.60 -17.60 12.62
C GLY A 17 34.39 -18.23 11.89
N PHE A 18 33.86 -19.36 12.33
CA PHE A 18 32.84 -20.10 11.56
C PHE A 18 31.48 -20.24 12.25
N THR A 19 31.16 -19.42 13.20
CA THR A 19 29.82 -19.45 13.80
C THR A 19 29.10 -18.14 13.55
N ALA A 20 28.42 -17.98 12.46
CA ALA A 20 27.16 -17.21 12.30
C ALA A 20 26.80 -16.97 10.82
N CYS A 21 26.55 -18.04 10.08
CA CYS A 21 25.46 -17.95 9.12
C CYS A 21 24.25 -18.60 9.81
N GLU A 22 23.53 -17.85 10.63
CA GLU A 22 22.15 -18.21 10.91
C GLU A 22 21.45 -18.30 9.57
N ASN A 23 21.08 -19.51 9.16
CA ASN A 23 20.08 -19.73 8.13
C ASN A 23 18.75 -19.19 8.67
N LYS A 24 18.59 -17.85 8.69
CA LYS A 24 17.26 -17.28 8.79
C LYS A 24 16.49 -17.79 7.58
N SER A 25 15.49 -18.62 7.82
CA SER A 25 14.56 -19.04 6.79
C SER A 25 14.11 -17.79 6.06
N LYS A 26 14.34 -17.78 4.73
CA LYS A 26 13.95 -16.64 3.90
C LYS A 26 12.44 -16.45 4.05
N ASP A 27 12.01 -15.27 4.40
CA ASP A 27 10.59 -14.94 4.39
C ASP A 27 10.05 -15.04 2.97
N VAL A 28 8.91 -15.72 2.82
CA VAL A 28 8.23 -15.95 1.54
C VAL A 28 6.72 -15.69 1.65
N THR A 29 6.28 -15.11 2.77
CA THR A 29 4.87 -14.89 3.07
C THR A 29 4.57 -13.41 2.99
N PRO A 30 3.63 -12.95 2.12
CA PRO A 30 3.21 -11.56 2.10
C PRO A 30 2.58 -11.12 3.43
N PRO A 31 2.68 -9.82 3.77
CA PRO A 31 1.99 -9.27 4.91
C PRO A 31 0.46 -9.31 4.73
N VAL A 32 -0.30 -9.21 5.82
CA VAL A 32 -1.76 -9.32 5.83
C VAL A 32 -2.37 -8.00 6.27
N ILE A 33 -3.40 -7.54 5.56
CA ILE A 33 -4.29 -6.45 5.95
C ILE A 33 -5.60 -7.08 6.43
N ASP A 34 -6.09 -6.69 7.61
CA ASP A 34 -7.38 -7.15 8.13
C ASP A 34 -8.52 -6.41 7.43
N ASP A 35 -9.28 -7.13 6.61
CA ASP A 35 -10.39 -6.59 5.84
C ASP A 35 -11.54 -6.07 6.72
N ALA A 36 -11.75 -6.64 7.90
CA ALA A 36 -12.86 -6.28 8.77
C ALA A 36 -12.68 -4.89 9.41
N SER A 37 -11.45 -4.39 9.48
CA SER A 37 -11.12 -3.10 10.10
C SER A 37 -10.72 -2.02 9.09
N PHE A 38 -10.77 -2.32 7.77
CA PHE A 38 -10.24 -1.44 6.73
C PHE A 38 -11.16 -0.24 6.45
N LEU A 39 -10.59 0.97 6.47
CA LEU A 39 -11.20 2.21 5.98
C LEU A 39 -10.24 2.93 5.04
N PRO A 40 -10.72 3.62 3.99
CA PRO A 40 -12.14 3.82 3.66
C PRO A 40 -12.81 2.53 3.20
N ALA A 41 -14.13 2.45 3.37
CA ALA A 41 -14.92 1.38 2.79
C ALA A 41 -15.08 1.58 1.29
N ASP A 42 -15.37 0.48 0.57
CA ASP A 42 -15.64 0.57 -0.85
C ASP A 42 -16.91 1.40 -1.11
N CYS A 43 -16.83 2.33 -2.06
CA CYS A 43 -17.86 3.30 -2.41
C CYS A 43 -18.20 4.34 -1.32
N ASP A 44 -17.27 4.61 -0.39
CA ASP A 44 -17.42 5.72 0.54
C ASP A 44 -17.48 7.07 -0.21
N ILE A 45 -18.34 7.96 0.29
CA ILE A 45 -18.53 9.31 -0.26
C ILE A 45 -17.88 10.33 0.66
N TYR A 46 -17.10 11.25 0.09
CA TYR A 46 -16.47 12.38 0.76
C TYR A 46 -16.79 13.68 0.04
N TYR A 47 -16.86 14.79 0.76
CA TYR A 47 -17.01 16.10 0.15
C TYR A 47 -15.66 16.82 0.04
N LEU A 48 -15.54 17.72 -0.94
CA LEU A 48 -14.34 18.54 -1.09
C LEU A 48 -14.11 19.35 0.20
N GLY A 49 -12.90 19.30 0.72
CA GLY A 49 -12.52 19.84 2.03
C GLY A 49 -12.72 18.91 3.22
N ASP A 50 -13.31 17.74 3.02
CA ASP A 50 -13.41 16.69 4.05
C ASP A 50 -12.06 16.03 4.36
N THR A 51 -12.09 15.06 5.24
CA THR A 51 -10.92 14.26 5.61
C THR A 51 -11.24 12.79 5.43
N ILE A 52 -10.47 12.11 4.60
CA ILE A 52 -10.52 10.65 4.48
C ILE A 52 -9.81 10.06 5.69
N LYS A 53 -10.56 9.30 6.51
CA LYS A 53 -9.98 8.51 7.58
C LYS A 53 -9.44 7.20 7.02
N VAL A 54 -8.14 6.97 7.14
CA VAL A 54 -7.52 5.70 6.80
C VAL A 54 -7.24 4.93 8.07
N TYR A 55 -7.86 3.77 8.22
CA TYR A 55 -7.67 2.89 9.36
C TYR A 55 -7.54 1.45 8.91
N PHE A 56 -6.53 0.75 9.38
CA PHE A 56 -6.38 -0.68 9.17
C PHE A 56 -5.48 -1.33 10.22
N VAL A 57 -5.72 -2.60 10.46
CA VAL A 57 -4.82 -3.47 11.23
C VAL A 57 -4.03 -4.32 10.25
N CYS A 58 -2.74 -4.45 10.48
CA CYS A 58 -1.88 -5.25 9.61
C CYS A 58 -0.93 -6.14 10.43
N SER A 59 -0.49 -7.22 9.80
CA SER A 59 0.44 -8.16 10.41
C SER A 59 1.33 -8.85 9.38
N ASP A 60 2.46 -9.36 9.87
CA ASP A 60 3.42 -10.14 9.11
C ASP A 60 4.04 -11.25 10.00
N ASN A 61 4.42 -12.37 9.39
CA ASN A 61 5.03 -13.48 10.11
C ASN A 61 6.46 -13.17 10.59
N THR A 62 7.14 -12.23 9.96
CA THR A 62 8.55 -11.87 10.24
C THR A 62 8.70 -10.42 10.68
N GLU A 63 8.48 -9.45 9.80
CA GLU A 63 8.63 -8.02 10.11
C GLU A 63 7.97 -7.14 9.04
N LEU A 64 7.09 -6.24 9.46
CA LEU A 64 6.49 -5.21 8.61
C LEU A 64 7.55 -4.19 8.13
N GLY A 65 7.36 -3.64 6.94
CA GLY A 65 8.29 -2.70 6.30
C GLY A 65 7.78 -1.27 6.22
N ASN A 66 6.87 -1.03 5.34
CA ASN A 66 6.24 0.25 5.07
C ASN A 66 4.89 0.05 4.40
N TYR A 67 4.08 1.09 4.37
CA TYR A 67 2.91 1.15 3.50
C TYR A 67 2.94 2.40 2.65
N ASN A 68 2.27 2.32 1.50
CA ASN A 68 2.05 3.42 0.57
C ASN A 68 0.55 3.61 0.40
N ILE A 69 0.11 4.87 0.38
CA ILE A 69 -1.26 5.24 0.05
C ILE A 69 -1.21 6.04 -1.24
N GLU A 70 -2.00 5.61 -2.21
CA GLU A 70 -2.18 6.28 -3.49
C GLU A 70 -3.67 6.55 -3.71
N ILE A 71 -4.01 7.79 -4.10
CA ILE A 71 -5.36 8.19 -4.51
C ILE A 71 -5.21 8.89 -5.86
N HIS A 72 -5.98 8.47 -6.85
CA HIS A 72 -6.01 9.08 -8.18
C HIS A 72 -7.41 8.94 -8.79
N ASN A 73 -7.71 9.80 -9.76
CA ASN A 73 -9.01 9.80 -10.43
C ASN A 73 -9.28 8.53 -11.24
N ASN A 74 -10.56 8.17 -11.36
CA ASN A 74 -11.06 7.08 -12.20
C ASN A 74 -12.15 7.57 -13.16
N PHE A 75 -12.01 8.77 -13.72
CA PHE A 75 -13.03 9.39 -14.54
C PHE A 75 -13.28 8.71 -15.88
N ASP A 76 -12.34 7.92 -16.35
CA ASP A 76 -12.39 7.10 -17.56
C ASP A 76 -12.65 5.61 -17.27
N HIS A 77 -13.03 5.28 -16.02
CA HIS A 77 -13.36 3.92 -15.55
C HIS A 77 -12.33 2.84 -15.94
N HIS A 78 -11.03 3.22 -15.91
CA HIS A 78 -9.97 2.26 -16.16
C HIS A 78 -9.89 1.21 -15.05
N THR A 79 -9.77 -0.05 -15.44
CA THR A 79 -9.68 -1.17 -14.49
C THR A 79 -8.25 -1.42 -14.06
N HIS A 80 -8.01 -1.43 -12.75
CA HIS A 80 -6.80 -2.03 -12.17
C HIS A 80 -7.03 -3.52 -11.90
N SER A 81 -5.97 -4.31 -11.86
CA SER A 81 -6.02 -5.75 -11.53
C SER A 81 -6.44 -6.04 -10.06
N THR A 82 -6.80 -5.02 -9.31
CA THR A 82 -7.37 -5.06 -7.96
C THR A 82 -8.85 -4.76 -8.09
N SER A 83 -9.72 -5.61 -7.50
CA SER A 83 -11.17 -5.51 -7.57
C SER A 83 -11.72 -4.31 -6.77
N ALA A 84 -11.48 -3.08 -7.25
CA ALA A 84 -12.29 -1.95 -6.83
C ALA A 84 -13.65 -2.07 -7.52
N SER A 85 -14.74 -1.89 -6.78
CA SER A 85 -16.09 -1.98 -7.32
C SER A 85 -16.37 -0.79 -8.24
N ASP A 86 -17.17 -1.02 -9.27
CA ASP A 86 -17.84 0.08 -9.96
C ASP A 86 -18.97 0.55 -9.02
N CYS A 87 -18.83 1.72 -8.43
CA CYS A 87 -19.78 2.26 -7.44
C CYS A 87 -21.08 2.76 -8.12
N GLY A 88 -21.54 2.03 -9.14
CA GLY A 88 -22.79 2.12 -9.83
C GLY A 88 -23.56 3.43 -9.62
N ASN A 89 -23.18 4.48 -10.33
CA ASN A 89 -24.12 5.54 -10.66
C ASN A 89 -25.03 4.95 -11.74
N GLU A 90 -26.26 4.51 -11.41
CA GLU A 90 -27.30 4.10 -12.38
C GLU A 90 -27.74 5.33 -13.21
N GLY A 91 -26.80 5.90 -13.96
CA GLY A 91 -26.98 6.97 -14.92
C GLY A 91 -26.69 6.41 -16.30
N GLU A 92 -27.77 5.92 -16.96
CA GLU A 92 -27.91 5.72 -18.41
C GLU A 92 -26.69 5.13 -19.14
N HIS A 93 -26.67 3.80 -19.28
CA HIS A 93 -25.89 3.11 -20.29
C HIS A 93 -26.26 3.65 -21.68
N HIS A 94 -25.46 4.55 -22.21
CA HIS A 94 -25.34 4.67 -23.66
C HIS A 94 -24.44 3.53 -24.14
N ASP A 95 -25.04 2.54 -24.81
CA ASP A 95 -24.36 1.55 -25.62
C ASP A 95 -23.64 2.26 -26.77
N GLU A 96 -22.45 2.77 -26.55
CA GLU A 96 -21.53 3.19 -27.60
C GLU A 96 -20.50 2.09 -27.83
N GLU A 97 -20.51 1.60 -29.08
CA GLU A 97 -19.65 0.60 -29.67
C GLU A 97 -18.17 0.86 -29.36
N TYR A 98 -17.54 -0.04 -28.59
CA TYR A 98 -16.14 0.00 -28.20
C TYR A 98 -15.23 -0.03 -29.42
N THR A 99 -14.69 1.10 -29.85
CA THR A 99 -13.50 1.15 -30.71
C THR A 99 -12.26 1.27 -29.82
N GLU A 100 -11.38 0.27 -29.89
CA GLU A 100 -10.05 0.30 -29.28
C GLU A 100 -9.29 1.54 -29.78
N HIS A 101 -9.27 2.60 -28.99
CA HIS A 101 -8.34 3.70 -29.16
C HIS A 101 -7.38 3.69 -27.96
N ASP A 102 -6.10 3.53 -28.29
CA ASP A 102 -4.96 3.68 -27.41
C ASP A 102 -4.96 5.13 -26.88
N HIS A 103 -5.60 5.38 -25.73
CA HIS A 103 -5.65 6.70 -25.11
C HIS A 103 -4.45 6.87 -24.19
N GLU A 104 -3.55 7.73 -24.59
CA GLU A 104 -2.52 8.30 -23.73
C GLU A 104 -3.24 9.02 -22.57
N HIS A 105 -3.21 8.41 -21.36
CA HIS A 105 -3.88 8.92 -20.17
C HIS A 105 -3.25 10.24 -19.70
N THR A 106 -3.72 11.34 -20.20
CA THR A 106 -3.48 12.65 -19.56
C THR A 106 -4.41 12.78 -18.36
N PRO A 107 -3.88 13.05 -17.13
CA PRO A 107 -4.73 13.31 -15.98
C PRO A 107 -5.73 14.42 -16.33
N ALA A 108 -7.00 14.23 -15.96
CA ALA A 108 -8.01 15.26 -16.14
C ALA A 108 -7.56 16.56 -15.44
N GLU A 109 -7.75 17.70 -16.07
CA GLU A 109 -7.37 19.01 -15.48
C GLU A 109 -8.10 19.17 -14.13
N GLY A 110 -7.36 19.42 -13.04
CA GLY A 110 -7.88 19.51 -11.68
C GLY A 110 -8.04 18.18 -10.94
N ALA A 111 -7.75 17.03 -11.55
CA ALA A 111 -7.78 15.74 -10.85
C ALA A 111 -6.77 15.72 -9.69
N TRP A 112 -7.26 15.35 -8.50
CA TRP A 112 -6.41 15.21 -7.35
C TRP A 112 -5.58 13.91 -7.42
N VAL A 113 -4.30 14.02 -7.09
CA VAL A 113 -3.41 12.88 -6.94
C VAL A 113 -2.74 12.97 -5.58
N TYR A 114 -2.84 11.91 -4.80
CA TYR A 114 -2.13 11.72 -3.54
C TYR A 114 -1.28 10.46 -3.63
N ASN A 115 -0.01 10.55 -3.29
CA ASN A 115 0.88 9.38 -3.25
C ASN A 115 1.93 9.59 -2.17
N GLN A 116 1.87 8.79 -1.10
CA GLN A 116 2.79 8.93 0.02
C GLN A 116 3.18 7.59 0.64
N ASP A 117 4.47 7.46 0.94
CA ASP A 117 5.05 6.34 1.67
C ASP A 117 5.14 6.65 3.17
N PHE A 118 4.83 5.64 3.99
CA PHE A 118 4.87 5.69 5.44
C PHE A 118 5.71 4.52 5.97
N PRO A 119 6.83 4.80 6.66
CA PRO A 119 7.64 3.74 7.24
C PRO A 119 6.96 3.15 8.49
N ILE A 120 7.01 1.83 8.64
CA ILE A 120 6.64 1.13 9.87
C ILE A 120 7.91 0.93 10.72
N ALA A 121 7.78 1.09 12.04
CA ALA A 121 8.90 0.94 12.95
C ALA A 121 9.52 -0.46 12.85
N ARG A 122 10.84 -0.53 12.99
CA ARG A 122 11.56 -1.81 12.90
C ARG A 122 11.19 -2.78 14.02
N GLY A 123 11.19 -4.07 13.71
CA GLY A 123 10.93 -5.15 14.66
C GLY A 123 9.45 -5.43 14.89
N LEU A 124 8.54 -4.70 14.25
CA LEU A 124 7.10 -4.92 14.39
C LEU A 124 6.62 -6.02 13.46
N LYS A 125 5.84 -6.94 14.02
CA LYS A 125 5.10 -7.98 13.28
C LYS A 125 3.61 -7.65 13.14
N GLY A 126 3.14 -6.62 13.79
CA GLY A 126 1.78 -6.11 13.72
C GLY A 126 1.76 -4.63 14.01
N ASP A 127 0.84 -3.92 13.38
CA ASP A 127 0.63 -2.50 13.60
C ASP A 127 -0.85 -2.15 13.37
N THR A 128 -1.26 -1.02 13.93
CA THR A 128 -2.56 -0.40 13.69
C THR A 128 -2.32 1.00 13.17
N VAL A 129 -2.74 1.24 11.96
CA VAL A 129 -2.61 2.53 11.28
C VAL A 129 -3.90 3.32 11.46
N ASP A 130 -3.76 4.58 11.84
CA ASP A 130 -4.86 5.56 11.95
C ASP A 130 -4.32 6.91 11.46
N VAL A 131 -4.59 7.25 10.20
CA VAL A 131 -4.13 8.48 9.57
C VAL A 131 -5.29 9.19 8.89
N ASN A 132 -5.18 10.52 8.79
CA ASN A 132 -6.18 11.37 8.17
C ASN A 132 -5.58 12.06 6.96
N ILE A 133 -6.27 11.99 5.81
CA ILE A 133 -5.85 12.60 4.54
C ILE A 133 -6.86 13.69 4.20
N PRO A 134 -6.49 14.98 4.20
CA PRO A 134 -7.39 16.04 3.80
C PRO A 134 -7.67 15.98 2.30
N VAL A 135 -8.94 16.07 1.92
CA VAL A 135 -9.38 16.21 0.54
C VAL A 135 -9.25 17.70 0.17
N PRO A 136 -8.49 18.05 -0.89
CA PRO A 136 -8.40 19.46 -1.31
C PRO A 136 -9.74 20.02 -1.75
N VAL A 137 -10.02 21.26 -1.43
CA VAL A 137 -11.25 21.94 -1.87
C VAL A 137 -11.27 22.24 -3.36
N GLU A 138 -10.08 22.24 -3.99
CA GLU A 138 -9.88 22.44 -5.43
C GLU A 138 -9.85 21.13 -6.24
N ALA A 139 -10.02 19.99 -5.59
CA ALA A 139 -10.08 18.71 -6.31
C ALA A 139 -11.34 18.68 -7.19
N THR A 140 -11.28 17.93 -8.28
CA THR A 140 -12.44 17.68 -9.13
C THR A 140 -13.33 16.64 -8.49
N ASP A 141 -14.64 16.83 -8.49
CA ASP A 141 -15.61 15.81 -8.09
C ASP A 141 -15.59 14.62 -9.05
N GLY A 142 -16.05 13.47 -8.58
CA GLY A 142 -16.10 12.22 -9.35
C GLY A 142 -15.50 11.02 -8.64
N ASP A 143 -15.26 9.95 -9.42
CA ASP A 143 -14.75 8.69 -8.93
C ASP A 143 -13.22 8.69 -8.79
N TYR A 144 -12.75 8.16 -7.69
CA TYR A 144 -11.33 7.99 -7.39
C TYR A 144 -11.04 6.57 -6.93
N HIS A 145 -9.85 6.11 -7.25
CA HIS A 145 -9.28 4.90 -6.67
C HIS A 145 -8.46 5.24 -5.45
N PHE A 146 -8.77 4.60 -4.32
CA PHE A 146 -7.92 4.57 -3.14
C PHE A 146 -7.18 3.24 -3.10
N MET A 147 -5.85 3.28 -3.11
CA MET A 147 -5.00 2.11 -3.11
C MET A 147 -4.04 2.12 -1.93
N LEU A 148 -4.06 1.04 -1.13
CA LEU A 148 -3.10 0.76 -0.07
C LEU A 148 -2.17 -0.38 -0.51
N ARG A 149 -0.87 -0.14 -0.45
CA ARG A 149 0.17 -1.16 -0.67
C ARG A 149 0.97 -1.33 0.60
N LEU A 150 0.82 -2.49 1.25
CA LEU A 150 1.60 -2.87 2.44
C LEU A 150 2.78 -3.73 2.01
N THR A 151 3.99 -3.40 2.48
CA THR A 151 5.24 -4.09 2.13
C THR A 151 5.94 -4.55 3.41
N ASP A 152 6.41 -5.79 3.45
CA ASP A 152 7.24 -6.32 4.52
C ASP A 152 8.74 -6.00 4.31
N ARG A 153 9.61 -6.39 5.24
CA ARG A 153 11.06 -6.20 5.12
C ARG A 153 11.73 -7.15 4.12
N ALA A 154 11.08 -8.21 3.73
CA ALA A 154 11.57 -9.13 2.70
C ALA A 154 11.24 -8.66 1.28
N GLY A 155 10.33 -7.67 1.14
CA GLY A 155 9.88 -7.07 -0.11
C GLY A 155 8.60 -7.68 -0.66
N TRP A 156 7.91 -8.53 0.11
CA TRP A 156 6.59 -9.03 -0.26
C TRP A 156 5.53 -7.95 -0.03
N GLN A 157 4.48 -7.97 -0.86
CA GLN A 157 3.47 -6.94 -0.85
C GLN A 157 2.07 -7.53 -0.82
N THR A 158 1.17 -6.82 -0.13
CA THR A 158 -0.28 -6.99 -0.22
C THR A 158 -0.87 -5.66 -0.62
N ILE A 159 -1.76 -5.68 -1.62
CA ILE A 159 -2.42 -4.50 -2.14
C ILE A 159 -3.91 -4.62 -1.85
N LYS A 160 -4.50 -3.54 -1.35
CA LYS A 160 -5.95 -3.37 -1.24
C LYS A 160 -6.35 -2.09 -1.93
N ALA A 161 -7.36 -2.17 -2.78
CA ALA A 161 -7.93 -1.03 -3.47
C ALA A 161 -9.44 -0.99 -3.22
N VAL A 162 -9.98 0.22 -3.11
CA VAL A 162 -11.40 0.52 -3.03
C VAL A 162 -11.70 1.73 -3.90
N ALA A 163 -12.92 1.84 -4.40
CA ALA A 163 -13.43 3.06 -5.01
C ALA A 163 -13.90 4.03 -3.92
N ILE A 164 -13.70 5.31 -4.12
CA ILE A 164 -14.29 6.38 -3.31
C ILE A 164 -14.86 7.43 -4.25
N HIS A 165 -15.84 8.18 -3.79
CA HIS A 165 -16.46 9.25 -4.57
C HIS A 165 -16.28 10.60 -3.88
N LEU A 166 -15.79 11.60 -4.61
CA LEU A 166 -15.70 12.98 -4.13
C LEU A 166 -16.86 13.80 -4.69
N HIS A 167 -17.51 14.59 -3.83
CA HIS A 167 -18.59 15.51 -4.21
C HIS A 167 -18.25 16.94 -3.87
N GLU A 168 -18.72 17.87 -4.69
CA GLU A 168 -18.78 19.28 -4.28
C GLU A 168 -19.72 19.43 -3.07
N GLN A 169 -19.36 20.33 -2.13
CA GLN A 169 -20.29 20.70 -1.07
C GLN A 169 -21.45 21.47 -1.71
N GLY A 170 -22.65 20.91 -1.65
CA GLY A 170 -23.85 21.61 -2.11
C GLY A 170 -24.03 22.93 -1.34
N GLU A 171 -24.30 24.04 -2.06
CA GLU A 171 -24.71 25.34 -1.48
C GLU A 171 -26.02 25.22 -0.69
#